data_f4cecfbf27809987547ac72762187652
#
_entry.id   f4cecfbf27809987547ac72762187652
#
_cell.length_a   1.000
_cell.length_b   1.000
_cell.length_c   1.000
_cell.angle_alpha   90.00
_cell.angle_beta   90.00
_cell.angle_gamma   90.00
#
_symmetry.space_group_name_H-M   'P 1'
#
loop_
_entity.id
_entity.type
_entity.pdbx_description
1 polymer ?
#
loop_
_entity_poly.entity_id
_entity_poly.type
_entity_poly.pdbx_seq_one_letter_code
_entity_poly.pdbx_strand_id
1 'polypeptide(L)'
;EFLAALETGIVDAIDKAFISRRPASIWGGNGSDPGFAKNRRHKYGAIDPVIPILRFDGLDGNPVAILVSYACHPVVLAADNLLLTGDYVHFVREDLEAALPGAVAIFATGCAGDINSGHSAQSSLSVQGSASRTYEMAAHIGSGIAKAVMKCDLSALDDWCGVAEDHIDLDFLSRETASADILIDQWNNFVQSDADKAFIYKIWIDWAKNRMAKNIDPLEVRCTGLYWGGSTLIGLPGEIFAQSALRLRDSIAREGISAECPVFVIAYADDNPGYIPPSAEYQFGGYEVDEAHRFYGLGATFAPGSAERLEQTGCLLAKNAAVAATQNQRAINNTTIKRGNNG
;
A
#
# COMPACT_ATOMS: atom_id res chain seq x y z
N GLU A 1 -12.69 16.67 -15.96
CA GLU A 1 -12.27 17.76 -15.04
C GLU A 1 -11.47 17.23 -13.86
N PHE A 2 -12.00 16.25 -13.09
CA PHE A 2 -11.30 15.70 -11.90
C PHE A 2 -9.93 15.11 -12.23
N LEU A 3 -9.81 14.22 -13.23
CA LEU A 3 -8.53 13.61 -13.62
C LEU A 3 -7.50 14.65 -14.06
N ALA A 4 -7.91 15.66 -14.84
CA ALA A 4 -7.00 16.73 -15.24
C ALA A 4 -6.52 17.58 -14.05
N ALA A 5 -7.39 17.84 -13.08
CA ALA A 5 -6.99 18.53 -11.83
C ALA A 5 -6.02 17.69 -11.00
N LEU A 6 -6.22 16.36 -10.96
CA LEU A 6 -5.33 15.43 -10.28
C LEU A 6 -3.95 15.38 -10.93
N GLU A 7 -3.88 15.25 -12.27
CA GLU A 7 -2.61 15.30 -13.02
C GLU A 7 -1.85 16.59 -12.75
N THR A 8 -2.53 17.73 -12.87
CA THR A 8 -1.93 19.04 -12.61
C THR A 8 -1.41 19.13 -11.16
N GLY A 9 -2.21 18.67 -10.20
CA GLY A 9 -1.82 18.70 -8.79
C GLY A 9 -0.60 17.82 -8.47
N ILE A 10 -0.47 16.66 -9.13
CA ILE A 10 0.69 15.77 -9.00
C ILE A 10 1.94 16.45 -9.56
N VAL A 11 1.87 17.00 -10.78
CA VAL A 11 3.00 17.70 -11.41
C VAL A 11 3.44 18.89 -10.56
N ASP A 12 2.50 19.73 -10.12
CA ASP A 12 2.78 20.88 -9.26
C ASP A 12 3.44 20.47 -7.93
N ALA A 13 3.02 19.35 -7.33
CA ALA A 13 3.59 18.85 -6.08
C ALA A 13 5.05 18.38 -6.30
N ILE A 14 5.33 17.69 -7.40
CA ILE A 14 6.68 17.23 -7.76
C ILE A 14 7.59 18.43 -8.02
N ASP A 15 7.13 19.42 -8.80
CA ASP A 15 7.91 20.61 -9.11
C ASP A 15 8.23 21.42 -7.85
N LYS A 16 7.25 21.62 -6.96
CA LYS A 16 7.45 22.28 -5.67
C LYS A 16 8.47 21.55 -4.80
N ALA A 17 8.35 20.22 -4.70
CA ALA A 17 9.31 19.39 -3.96
C ALA A 17 10.72 19.51 -4.54
N PHE A 18 10.85 19.47 -5.87
CA PHE A 18 12.14 19.60 -6.55
C PHE A 18 12.79 20.98 -6.34
N ILE A 19 12.03 22.05 -6.43
CA ILE A 19 12.52 23.42 -6.23
C ILE A 19 12.89 23.68 -4.77
N SER A 20 12.13 23.14 -3.82
CA SER A 20 12.33 23.36 -2.38
C SER A 20 13.31 22.40 -1.71
N ARG A 21 13.91 21.47 -2.47
CA ARG A 21 14.86 20.50 -1.91
C ARG A 21 16.06 21.19 -1.26
N ARG A 22 16.46 20.65 -0.14
CA ARG A 22 17.60 21.13 0.65
C ARG A 22 18.30 19.93 1.31
N PRO A 23 19.59 20.06 1.69
CA PRO A 23 20.27 19.03 2.46
C PRO A 23 19.52 18.74 3.76
N ALA A 24 19.41 17.46 4.08
CA ALA A 24 18.70 17.00 5.26
C ALA A 24 19.38 15.76 5.87
N SER A 25 19.26 15.61 7.18
CA SER A 25 19.58 14.37 7.90
C SER A 25 18.36 13.45 7.88
N ILE A 26 18.61 12.12 7.87
CA ILE A 26 17.57 11.10 7.83
C ILE A 26 17.52 10.39 9.18
N TRP A 27 16.31 10.17 9.67
CA TRP A 27 16.02 9.47 10.90
C TRP A 27 15.00 8.38 10.61
N GLY A 28 15.16 7.20 11.21
CA GLY A 28 14.24 6.09 11.02
C GLY A 28 13.88 5.38 12.30
N GLY A 29 12.70 4.80 12.32
CA GLY A 29 12.20 3.99 13.44
C GLY A 29 10.91 3.25 13.11
N ASN A 30 10.46 2.41 14.03
CA ASN A 30 9.25 1.62 13.88
C ASN A 30 8.30 1.91 15.03
N GLY A 31 7.17 2.55 14.73
CA GLY A 31 6.02 2.66 15.62
C GLY A 31 5.21 1.36 15.63
N SER A 32 4.20 1.31 16.49
CA SER A 32 3.30 0.15 16.61
C SER A 32 1.85 0.58 16.43
N ASP A 33 1.07 -0.30 15.77
CA ASP A 33 -0.38 -0.12 15.63
C ASP A 33 -1.04 0.15 16.99
N PRO A 34 -1.79 1.26 17.13
CA PRO A 34 -2.54 1.56 18.35
C PRO A 34 -3.81 0.70 18.51
N GLY A 35 -3.98 -0.33 17.69
CA GLY A 35 -5.08 -1.29 17.77
C GLY A 35 -6.25 -0.99 16.85
N PHE A 36 -6.07 -0.20 15.82
CA PHE A 36 -7.13 0.13 14.86
C PHE A 36 -7.21 -0.84 13.68
N ALA A 37 -6.09 -1.43 13.27
CA ALA A 37 -6.07 -2.41 12.19
C ALA A 37 -6.74 -3.71 12.63
N LYS A 38 -7.65 -4.23 11.81
CA LYS A 38 -8.36 -5.49 12.05
C LYS A 38 -8.37 -6.33 10.78
N ASN A 39 -8.08 -7.62 10.91
CA ASN A 39 -8.29 -8.54 9.81
C ASN A 39 -9.80 -8.75 9.61
N ARG A 40 -10.31 -8.41 8.41
CA ARG A 40 -11.74 -8.47 8.09
C ARG A 40 -12.20 -9.82 7.59
N ARG A 41 -11.25 -10.73 7.27
CA ARG A 41 -11.53 -12.08 6.79
C ARG A 41 -11.54 -13.10 7.92
N HIS A 42 -10.59 -12.98 8.84
CA HIS A 42 -10.39 -13.95 9.92
C HIS A 42 -10.33 -13.24 11.27
N LYS A 43 -11.16 -13.66 12.22
CA LYS A 43 -11.27 -13.03 13.55
C LYS A 43 -9.92 -12.88 14.29
N TYR A 44 -8.99 -13.78 14.05
CA TYR A 44 -7.64 -13.78 14.61
C TYR A 44 -6.59 -13.84 13.50
N GLY A 45 -6.93 -13.32 12.33
CA GLY A 45 -6.03 -13.26 11.19
C GLY A 45 -4.85 -12.34 11.46
N ALA A 46 -3.81 -12.52 10.66
CA ALA A 46 -2.63 -11.68 10.73
C ALA A 46 -2.98 -10.22 10.47
N ILE A 47 -2.33 -9.33 11.19
CA ILE A 47 -2.26 -7.89 10.92
C ILE A 47 -0.79 -7.51 10.87
N ASP A 48 -0.45 -6.46 10.17
CA ASP A 48 0.87 -5.85 10.23
C ASP A 48 0.87 -4.74 11.30
N PRO A 49 1.46 -4.98 12.47
CA PRO A 49 1.41 -4.02 13.57
C PRO A 49 2.47 -2.92 13.45
N VAL A 50 3.37 -3.00 12.47
CA VAL A 50 4.51 -2.08 12.34
C VAL A 50 4.09 -0.84 11.57
N ILE A 51 4.44 0.33 12.12
CA ILE A 51 4.36 1.63 11.47
C ILE A 51 5.79 2.08 11.17
N PRO A 52 6.35 1.78 9.99
CA PRO A 52 7.68 2.25 9.65
C PRO A 52 7.65 3.76 9.40
N ILE A 53 8.71 4.44 9.86
CA ILE A 53 8.83 5.90 9.87
C ILE A 53 10.18 6.30 9.30
N LEU A 54 10.19 7.25 8.36
CA LEU A 54 11.36 8.03 8.00
C LEU A 54 11.07 9.51 8.22
N ARG A 55 11.96 10.22 8.92
CA ARG A 55 11.89 11.66 9.11
C ARG A 55 13.12 12.33 8.53
N PHE A 56 12.90 13.47 7.91
CA PHE A 56 13.93 14.28 7.28
C PHE A 56 13.97 15.64 7.96
N ASP A 57 15.12 15.95 8.58
CA ASP A 57 15.37 17.25 9.21
C ASP A 57 16.44 18.00 8.42
N GLY A 58 16.20 19.26 8.10
CA GLY A 58 17.21 20.12 7.48
C GLY A 58 18.45 20.24 8.38
N LEU A 59 19.59 20.57 7.81
CA LEU A 59 20.82 20.77 8.57
C LEU A 59 20.74 21.93 9.59
N ASP A 60 19.71 22.76 9.48
CA ASP A 60 19.32 23.81 10.44
C ASP A 60 18.46 23.26 11.61
N GLY A 61 18.18 21.95 11.63
CA GLY A 61 17.36 21.28 12.63
C GLY A 61 15.85 21.41 12.41
N ASN A 62 15.40 22.15 11.40
CA ASN A 62 13.98 22.27 11.10
C ASN A 62 13.46 21.07 10.32
N PRO A 63 12.28 20.53 10.67
CA PRO A 63 11.71 19.39 9.94
C PRO A 63 11.41 19.75 8.48
N VAL A 64 11.63 18.79 7.57
CA VAL A 64 11.38 18.90 6.12
C VAL A 64 10.22 18.02 5.71
N ALA A 65 10.27 16.74 6.10
CA ALA A 65 9.25 15.77 5.77
C ALA A 65 9.24 14.61 6.77
N ILE A 66 8.10 13.94 6.84
CA ILE A 66 7.96 12.66 7.51
C ILE A 66 7.19 11.70 6.60
N LEU A 67 7.76 10.51 6.34
CA LEU A 67 7.12 9.42 5.63
C LEU A 67 6.71 8.35 6.63
N VAL A 68 5.46 7.96 6.60
CA VAL A 68 4.90 6.89 7.42
C VAL A 68 4.13 5.90 6.55
N SER A 69 4.11 4.63 6.95
CA SER A 69 3.24 3.64 6.32
C SER A 69 2.39 2.94 7.36
N TYR A 70 1.14 2.65 7.00
CA TYR A 70 0.21 1.91 7.86
C TYR A 70 -0.65 0.97 7.04
N ALA A 71 -0.74 -0.29 7.48
CA ALA A 71 -1.43 -1.36 6.76
C ALA A 71 -2.91 -1.43 7.19
N CYS A 72 -3.72 -0.47 6.75
CA CYS A 72 -5.16 -0.45 6.97
C CYS A 72 -5.85 0.30 5.84
N HIS A 73 -6.91 -0.27 5.27
CA HIS A 73 -7.70 0.40 4.25
C HIS A 73 -8.31 1.71 4.77
N PRO A 74 -8.19 2.83 4.06
CA PRO A 74 -8.82 4.11 4.40
C PRO A 74 -10.29 4.13 3.99
N VAL A 75 -11.09 3.29 4.63
CA VAL A 75 -12.51 3.08 4.39
C VAL A 75 -13.32 3.17 5.68
N VAL A 76 -12.93 4.06 6.58
CA VAL A 76 -13.70 4.34 7.80
C VAL A 76 -15.05 4.93 7.41
N LEU A 77 -15.07 5.89 6.49
CA LEU A 77 -16.31 6.44 5.95
C LEU A 77 -17.02 5.42 5.05
N ALA A 78 -18.35 5.44 5.05
CA ALA A 78 -19.17 4.52 4.26
C ALA A 78 -19.54 5.12 2.89
N ALA A 79 -20.17 4.32 2.05
CA ALA A 79 -20.56 4.72 0.69
C ALA A 79 -21.66 5.79 0.64
N ASP A 80 -22.30 6.12 1.76
CA ASP A 80 -23.22 7.26 1.90
C ASP A 80 -22.49 8.61 2.00
N ASN A 81 -21.16 8.61 2.24
CA ASN A 81 -20.36 9.82 2.11
C ASN A 81 -20.14 10.15 0.62
N LEU A 82 -20.71 11.26 0.18
CA LEU A 82 -20.60 11.74 -1.21
C LEU A 82 -19.53 12.84 -1.39
N LEU A 83 -18.75 13.12 -0.35
CA LEU A 83 -17.67 14.10 -0.40
C LEU A 83 -16.34 13.42 -0.68
N LEU A 84 -15.47 14.11 -1.43
CA LEU A 84 -14.06 13.70 -1.55
C LEU A 84 -13.40 13.84 -0.18
N THR A 85 -12.68 12.80 0.23
CA THR A 85 -12.04 12.76 1.53
C THR A 85 -10.76 11.91 1.47
N GLY A 86 -9.78 12.25 2.32
CA GLY A 86 -8.62 11.41 2.61
C GLY A 86 -8.89 10.39 3.71
N ASP A 87 -10.15 10.26 4.20
CA ASP A 87 -10.50 9.37 5.31
C ASP A 87 -9.58 9.62 6.53
N TYR A 88 -9.21 8.59 7.31
CA TYR A 88 -8.30 8.73 8.44
C TYR A 88 -6.89 9.22 8.04
N VAL A 89 -6.47 8.99 6.81
CA VAL A 89 -5.15 9.42 6.29
C VAL A 89 -5.00 10.94 6.31
N HIS A 90 -6.09 11.68 6.04
CA HIS A 90 -6.11 13.13 6.17
C HIS A 90 -5.69 13.56 7.59
N PHE A 91 -6.32 12.99 8.61
CA PHE A 91 -6.06 13.32 10.00
C PHE A 91 -4.68 12.87 10.49
N VAL A 92 -4.15 11.74 9.97
CA VAL A 92 -2.74 11.36 10.23
C VAL A 92 -1.80 12.46 9.78
N ARG A 93 -1.97 12.94 8.55
CA ARG A 93 -1.11 13.95 7.95
C ARG A 93 -1.25 15.30 8.65
N GLU A 94 -2.49 15.74 8.90
CA GLU A 94 -2.78 17.01 9.58
C GLU A 94 -2.13 17.06 10.96
N ASP A 95 -2.28 16.00 11.78
CA ASP A 95 -1.71 15.95 13.12
C ASP A 95 -0.17 15.86 13.11
N LEU A 96 0.42 15.13 12.14
CA LEU A 96 1.88 15.09 12.00
C LEU A 96 2.45 16.43 11.54
N GLU A 97 1.82 17.11 10.60
CA GLU A 97 2.22 18.45 10.14
C GLU A 97 2.05 19.50 11.23
N ALA A 98 1.02 19.39 12.05
CA ALA A 98 0.83 20.24 13.22
C ALA A 98 1.91 20.01 14.30
N ALA A 99 2.32 18.74 14.51
CA ALA A 99 3.36 18.39 15.47
C ALA A 99 4.79 18.73 14.98
N LEU A 100 4.99 18.80 13.67
CA LEU A 100 6.27 19.07 13.00
C LEU A 100 6.12 20.29 12.06
N PRO A 101 6.00 21.52 12.60
CA PRO A 101 5.75 22.70 11.79
C PRO A 101 6.80 22.90 10.69
N GLY A 102 6.34 23.01 9.45
CA GLY A 102 7.20 23.13 8.25
C GLY A 102 7.52 21.82 7.55
N ALA A 103 7.21 20.66 8.14
CA ALA A 103 7.30 19.38 7.46
C ALA A 103 6.10 19.13 6.57
N VAL A 104 6.32 18.30 5.54
CA VAL A 104 5.27 17.66 4.74
C VAL A 104 5.11 16.21 5.23
N ALA A 105 3.92 15.82 5.64
CA ALA A 105 3.62 14.44 6.00
C ALA A 105 3.21 13.66 4.75
N ILE A 106 3.94 12.57 4.48
CA ILE A 106 3.69 11.63 3.39
C ILE A 106 3.18 10.32 4.01
N PHE A 107 2.04 9.86 3.55
CA PHE A 107 1.45 8.59 3.98
C PHE A 107 1.50 7.59 2.82
N ALA A 108 2.03 6.40 3.09
CA ALA A 108 2.01 5.27 2.16
C ALA A 108 1.13 4.14 2.74
N THR A 109 0.21 3.63 1.94
CA THR A 109 -0.61 2.50 2.38
C THR A 109 0.23 1.23 2.39
N GLY A 110 0.31 0.58 3.55
CA GLY A 110 0.91 -0.75 3.68
C GLY A 110 0.03 -1.85 3.08
N CYS A 111 0.43 -3.09 3.24
CA CYS A 111 -0.33 -4.25 2.73
C CYS A 111 -1.62 -4.43 3.53
N ALA A 112 -2.69 -3.85 3.05
CA ALA A 112 -3.98 -3.76 3.72
C ALA A 112 -5.08 -4.61 3.06
N GLY A 113 -4.78 -5.47 2.10
CA GLY A 113 -5.78 -6.18 1.29
C GLY A 113 -6.88 -6.85 2.11
N ASP A 114 -6.54 -7.42 3.26
CA ASP A 114 -7.46 -8.06 4.20
C ASP A 114 -7.69 -7.26 5.50
N ILE A 115 -7.23 -5.99 5.56
CA ILE A 115 -7.21 -5.18 6.79
C ILE A 115 -8.02 -3.90 6.63
N ASN A 116 -8.89 -3.61 7.59
CA ASN A 116 -9.57 -2.33 7.73
C ASN A 116 -9.81 -1.97 9.21
N SER A 117 -10.62 -0.96 9.48
CA SER A 117 -10.92 -0.48 10.84
C SER A 117 -11.94 -1.32 11.62
N GLY A 118 -12.30 -2.54 11.15
CA GLY A 118 -13.09 -3.51 11.91
C GLY A 118 -14.52 -3.74 11.39
N HIS A 119 -14.78 -3.50 10.11
CA HIS A 119 -16.03 -3.91 9.45
C HIS A 119 -15.77 -4.97 8.36
N SER A 120 -16.81 -5.69 7.94
CA SER A 120 -16.68 -6.69 6.89
C SER A 120 -16.49 -6.07 5.50
N ALA A 121 -15.93 -6.83 4.55
CA ALA A 121 -15.87 -6.42 3.15
C ALA A 121 -17.25 -6.10 2.58
N GLN A 122 -18.27 -6.89 2.93
CA GLN A 122 -19.66 -6.65 2.52
C GLN A 122 -20.21 -5.32 3.04
N SER A 123 -19.83 -4.91 4.25
CA SER A 123 -20.20 -3.58 4.79
C SER A 123 -19.53 -2.44 4.04
N SER A 124 -18.37 -2.66 3.44
CA SER A 124 -17.71 -1.68 2.56
C SER A 124 -18.45 -1.50 1.24
N LEU A 125 -19.15 -2.54 0.78
CA LEU A 125 -19.94 -2.53 -0.46
C LEU A 125 -21.40 -2.09 -0.26
N SER A 126 -21.86 -1.89 0.98
CA SER A 126 -23.21 -1.39 1.25
C SER A 126 -23.33 0.09 0.96
N VAL A 127 -24.42 0.50 0.32
CA VAL A 127 -24.77 1.92 0.12
C VAL A 127 -25.41 2.54 1.36
N GLN A 128 -25.66 1.77 2.40
CA GLN A 128 -26.22 2.26 3.66
C GLN A 128 -25.10 2.75 4.57
N GLY A 129 -25.33 3.92 5.17
CA GLY A 129 -24.47 4.48 6.19
C GLY A 129 -24.45 3.62 7.46
N SER A 130 -23.48 3.89 8.30
CA SER A 130 -23.35 3.29 9.64
C SER A 130 -23.03 4.34 10.67
N ALA A 131 -23.71 4.28 11.81
CA ALA A 131 -23.49 5.24 12.91
C ALA A 131 -22.04 5.24 13.46
N SER A 132 -21.26 4.20 13.19
CA SER A 132 -19.85 4.08 13.59
C SER A 132 -18.85 4.49 12.51
N ARG A 133 -19.32 4.78 11.27
CA ARG A 133 -18.47 5.12 10.13
C ARG A 133 -18.57 6.61 9.83
N THR A 134 -17.96 7.41 10.68
CA THR A 134 -18.09 8.87 10.70
C THR A 134 -16.74 9.58 10.59
N TYR A 135 -16.79 10.88 10.30
CA TYR A 135 -15.58 11.74 10.28
C TYR A 135 -14.91 11.80 11.66
N GLU A 136 -15.68 11.76 12.76
CA GLU A 136 -15.14 11.72 14.12
C GLU A 136 -14.36 10.42 14.37
N MET A 137 -14.84 9.29 13.84
CA MET A 137 -14.13 8.03 13.92
C MET A 137 -12.85 8.06 13.05
N ALA A 138 -12.91 8.61 11.84
CA ALA A 138 -11.73 8.80 10.99
C ALA A 138 -10.70 9.70 11.68
N ALA A 139 -11.13 10.79 12.31
CA ALA A 139 -10.26 11.68 13.09
C ALA A 139 -9.65 10.94 14.30
N HIS A 140 -10.46 10.18 15.04
CA HIS A 140 -9.98 9.38 16.17
C HIS A 140 -8.87 8.39 15.77
N ILE A 141 -9.07 7.66 14.68
CA ILE A 141 -8.10 6.71 14.15
C ILE A 141 -6.84 7.45 13.67
N GLY A 142 -6.99 8.49 12.86
CA GLY A 142 -5.86 9.25 12.33
C GLY A 142 -5.01 9.88 13.43
N SER A 143 -5.63 10.55 14.39
CA SER A 143 -4.94 11.13 15.54
C SER A 143 -4.26 10.08 16.43
N GLY A 144 -4.85 8.89 16.55
CA GLY A 144 -4.24 7.79 17.29
C GLY A 144 -2.98 7.26 16.62
N ILE A 145 -2.99 7.13 15.29
CA ILE A 145 -1.81 6.73 14.50
C ILE A 145 -0.73 7.81 14.58
N ALA A 146 -1.07 9.09 14.37
CA ALA A 146 -0.12 10.20 14.48
C ALA A 146 0.55 10.25 15.86
N LYS A 147 -0.21 10.03 16.94
CA LYS A 147 0.33 9.94 18.30
C LYS A 147 1.28 8.74 18.48
N ALA A 148 1.00 7.59 17.87
CA ALA A 148 1.88 6.43 17.91
C ALA A 148 3.20 6.71 17.17
N VAL A 149 3.14 7.38 16.02
CA VAL A 149 4.31 7.83 15.25
C VAL A 149 5.16 8.81 16.08
N MET A 150 4.56 9.83 16.68
CA MET A 150 5.28 10.87 17.45
C MET A 150 5.88 10.36 18.76
N LYS A 151 5.46 9.19 19.25
CA LYS A 151 6.06 8.54 20.43
C LYS A 151 7.23 7.63 20.10
N CYS A 152 7.48 7.37 18.80
CA CYS A 152 8.54 6.48 18.38
C CYS A 152 9.90 7.15 18.54
N ASP A 153 10.85 6.44 19.13
CA ASP A 153 12.25 6.83 19.12
C ASP A 153 12.82 6.59 17.73
N LEU A 154 13.45 7.61 17.16
CA LEU A 154 14.07 7.56 15.85
C LEU A 154 15.59 7.57 16.00
N SER A 155 16.28 6.74 15.23
CA SER A 155 17.74 6.71 15.14
C SER A 155 18.20 7.36 13.85
N ALA A 156 19.38 8.01 13.89
CA ALA A 156 19.99 8.58 12.70
C ALA A 156 20.35 7.47 11.70
N LEU A 157 20.07 7.72 10.43
CA LEU A 157 20.37 6.84 9.32
C LEU A 157 21.46 7.46 8.43
N ASP A 158 22.11 6.61 7.64
CA ASP A 158 23.07 7.05 6.63
C ASP A 158 22.37 7.78 5.46
N ASP A 159 23.12 8.44 4.58
CA ASP A 159 22.60 9.22 3.45
C ASP A 159 22.72 8.50 2.09
N TRP A 160 23.33 7.32 2.05
CA TRP A 160 23.53 6.55 0.83
C TRP A 160 22.29 5.77 0.42
N CYS A 161 22.06 5.70 -0.88
CA CYS A 161 20.87 5.04 -1.41
C CYS A 161 21.17 4.22 -2.67
N GLY A 162 20.29 3.26 -2.93
CA GLY A 162 20.28 2.45 -4.13
C GLY A 162 18.86 2.03 -4.49
N VAL A 163 18.63 1.86 -5.77
CA VAL A 163 17.32 1.50 -6.34
C VAL A 163 17.46 0.23 -7.16
N ALA A 164 16.45 -0.60 -7.13
CA ALA A 164 16.28 -1.75 -8.01
C ALA A 164 14.82 -1.83 -8.45
N GLU A 165 14.58 -2.35 -9.63
CA GLU A 165 13.24 -2.63 -10.15
C GLU A 165 13.23 -3.96 -10.89
N ASP A 166 12.06 -4.58 -10.97
CA ASP A 166 11.84 -5.80 -11.73
C ASP A 166 10.40 -5.84 -12.27
N HIS A 167 10.21 -6.57 -13.35
CA HIS A 167 8.92 -6.83 -13.97
C HIS A 167 8.65 -8.32 -13.93
N ILE A 168 7.49 -8.72 -13.44
CA ILE A 168 7.10 -10.11 -13.37
C ILE A 168 5.69 -10.31 -13.89
N ASP A 169 5.46 -11.48 -14.48
CA ASP A 169 4.13 -11.87 -14.92
C ASP A 169 3.35 -12.54 -13.80
N LEU A 170 2.10 -12.15 -13.60
CA LEU A 170 1.16 -12.79 -12.70
C LEU A 170 0.08 -13.50 -13.48
N ASP A 171 -0.07 -14.80 -13.24
CA ASP A 171 -1.05 -15.63 -13.88
C ASP A 171 -2.45 -15.43 -13.31
N PHE A 172 -3.48 -15.72 -14.12
CA PHE A 172 -4.86 -15.71 -13.72
C PHE A 172 -5.44 -17.11 -13.56
N LEU A 173 -6.45 -17.24 -12.71
CA LEU A 173 -7.22 -18.47 -12.49
C LEU A 173 -8.71 -18.15 -12.53
N SER A 174 -9.42 -18.67 -13.54
CA SER A 174 -10.88 -18.60 -13.53
C SER A 174 -11.45 -19.55 -12.47
N ARG A 175 -12.18 -19.01 -11.51
CA ARG A 175 -12.90 -19.75 -10.48
C ARG A 175 -14.38 -19.88 -10.78
N GLU A 176 -14.84 -19.27 -11.87
CA GLU A 176 -16.24 -19.36 -12.29
C GLU A 176 -16.56 -20.75 -12.86
N THR A 177 -17.54 -21.38 -12.26
CA THR A 177 -18.03 -22.72 -12.68
C THR A 177 -19.23 -22.65 -13.61
N ALA A 178 -20.00 -21.55 -13.55
CA ALA A 178 -21.16 -21.30 -14.40
C ALA A 178 -20.78 -20.52 -15.68
N SER A 179 -21.58 -20.65 -16.73
CA SER A 179 -21.45 -19.81 -17.91
C SER A 179 -21.91 -18.36 -17.63
N ALA A 180 -21.46 -17.42 -18.47
CA ALA A 180 -21.86 -16.03 -18.36
C ALA A 180 -23.38 -15.85 -18.38
N ASP A 181 -24.10 -16.58 -19.24
CA ASP A 181 -25.56 -16.50 -19.33
C ASP A 181 -26.25 -16.91 -18.03
N ILE A 182 -25.80 -17.98 -17.38
CA ILE A 182 -26.34 -18.43 -16.10
C ILE A 182 -26.10 -17.38 -15.01
N LEU A 183 -24.91 -16.82 -14.95
CA LEU A 183 -24.57 -15.79 -13.97
C LEU A 183 -25.36 -14.51 -14.19
N ILE A 184 -25.53 -14.08 -15.45
CA ILE A 184 -26.33 -12.90 -15.83
C ILE A 184 -27.78 -13.08 -15.39
N ASP A 185 -28.39 -14.24 -15.66
CA ASP A 185 -29.78 -14.52 -15.27
C ASP A 185 -29.92 -14.49 -13.75
N GLN A 186 -28.99 -15.11 -13.02
CA GLN A 186 -28.98 -15.11 -11.56
C GLN A 186 -28.86 -13.69 -10.99
N TRP A 187 -27.93 -12.88 -11.50
CA TRP A 187 -27.73 -11.52 -11.00
C TRP A 187 -28.85 -10.56 -11.43
N ASN A 188 -29.50 -10.77 -12.55
CA ASN A 188 -30.72 -10.04 -12.90
C ASN A 188 -31.85 -10.26 -11.89
N ASN A 189 -31.99 -11.47 -11.37
CA ASN A 189 -32.95 -11.75 -10.29
C ASN A 189 -32.56 -11.03 -8.99
N PHE A 190 -31.26 -10.98 -8.65
CA PHE A 190 -30.77 -10.25 -7.48
C PHE A 190 -30.92 -8.74 -7.60
N VAL A 191 -30.77 -8.14 -8.79
CA VAL A 191 -31.05 -6.72 -9.01
C VAL A 191 -32.47 -6.34 -8.62
N GLN A 192 -33.44 -7.26 -8.78
CA GLN A 192 -34.85 -7.03 -8.43
C GLN A 192 -35.16 -7.29 -6.95
N SER A 193 -34.43 -8.21 -6.31
CA SER A 193 -34.72 -8.68 -4.94
C SER A 193 -33.87 -8.00 -3.86
N ASP A 194 -32.71 -7.42 -4.21
CA ASP A 194 -31.76 -6.78 -3.29
C ASP A 194 -31.40 -5.38 -3.81
N ALA A 195 -32.22 -4.40 -3.42
CA ALA A 195 -32.04 -3.00 -3.85
C ALA A 195 -30.70 -2.39 -3.40
N ASP A 196 -30.20 -2.79 -2.23
CA ASP A 196 -28.96 -2.26 -1.67
C ASP A 196 -27.73 -2.65 -2.51
N LYS A 197 -27.76 -3.84 -3.10
CA LYS A 197 -26.66 -4.36 -3.93
C LYS A 197 -26.94 -4.32 -5.42
N ALA A 198 -28.07 -3.78 -5.84
CA ALA A 198 -28.48 -3.76 -7.24
C ALA A 198 -27.42 -3.13 -8.16
N PHE A 199 -26.68 -2.10 -7.70
CA PHE A 199 -25.62 -1.48 -8.48
C PHE A 199 -24.42 -2.42 -8.67
N ILE A 200 -24.08 -3.24 -7.65
CA ILE A 200 -22.99 -4.25 -7.72
C ILE A 200 -23.34 -5.31 -8.75
N TYR A 201 -24.57 -5.87 -8.68
CA TYR A 201 -25.00 -6.89 -9.63
C TYR A 201 -25.02 -6.37 -11.08
N LYS A 202 -25.30 -5.08 -11.30
CA LYS A 202 -25.23 -4.47 -12.63
C LYS A 202 -23.79 -4.43 -13.14
N ILE A 203 -22.81 -4.12 -12.29
CA ILE A 203 -21.39 -4.16 -12.64
C ILE A 203 -20.98 -5.60 -12.99
N TRP A 204 -21.40 -6.58 -12.21
CA TRP A 204 -21.09 -8.00 -12.46
C TRP A 204 -21.74 -8.54 -13.74
N ILE A 205 -22.97 -8.11 -14.06
CA ILE A 205 -23.62 -8.43 -15.32
C ILE A 205 -22.83 -7.85 -16.50
N ASP A 206 -22.38 -6.61 -16.39
CA ASP A 206 -21.54 -5.99 -17.41
C ASP A 206 -20.21 -6.71 -17.56
N TRP A 207 -19.57 -7.06 -16.45
CA TRP A 207 -18.35 -7.87 -16.42
C TRP A 207 -18.55 -9.23 -17.09
N ALA A 208 -19.60 -9.96 -16.78
CA ALA A 208 -19.87 -11.27 -17.37
C ALA A 208 -20.07 -11.19 -18.90
N LYS A 209 -20.69 -10.13 -19.39
CA LYS A 209 -20.91 -9.89 -20.82
C LYS A 209 -19.62 -9.55 -21.58
N ASN A 210 -18.72 -8.77 -20.96
CA ASN A 210 -17.67 -8.07 -21.65
C ASN A 210 -16.24 -8.49 -21.25
N ARG A 211 -16.07 -9.07 -20.07
CA ARG A 211 -14.75 -9.31 -19.47
C ARG A 211 -14.48 -10.74 -19.03
N MET A 212 -15.53 -11.50 -18.66
CA MET A 212 -15.37 -12.86 -18.17
C MET A 212 -14.61 -13.72 -19.17
N ALA A 213 -13.48 -14.28 -18.75
CA ALA A 213 -12.65 -15.13 -19.56
C ALA A 213 -12.12 -16.33 -18.74
N LYS A 214 -11.91 -17.47 -19.42
CA LYS A 214 -11.34 -18.68 -18.81
C LYS A 214 -9.83 -18.75 -18.96
N ASN A 215 -9.32 -18.25 -20.07
CA ASN A 215 -7.90 -18.16 -20.36
C ASN A 215 -7.58 -16.69 -20.61
N ILE A 216 -6.67 -16.17 -19.81
CA ILE A 216 -6.21 -14.79 -19.87
C ILE A 216 -4.70 -14.84 -19.88
N ASP A 217 -4.09 -14.03 -20.73
CA ASP A 217 -2.65 -13.85 -20.73
C ASP A 217 -2.20 -13.29 -19.37
N PRO A 218 -1.04 -13.69 -18.85
CA PRO A 218 -0.49 -13.14 -17.63
C PRO A 218 -0.40 -11.62 -17.68
N LEU A 219 -0.57 -10.97 -16.52
CA LEU A 219 -0.39 -9.54 -16.36
C LEU A 219 1.04 -9.25 -15.92
N GLU A 220 1.80 -8.53 -16.76
CA GLU A 220 3.07 -7.97 -16.34
C GLU A 220 2.84 -6.86 -15.32
N VAL A 221 3.53 -6.96 -14.18
CA VAL A 221 3.50 -5.96 -13.11
C VAL A 221 4.92 -5.53 -12.75
N ARG A 222 5.08 -4.26 -12.38
CA ARG A 222 6.34 -3.70 -11.90
C ARG A 222 6.41 -3.77 -10.37
N CYS A 223 7.61 -4.08 -9.86
CA CYS A 223 7.95 -4.01 -8.45
C CYS A 223 9.20 -3.14 -8.28
N THR A 224 9.26 -2.35 -7.22
CA THR A 224 10.37 -1.45 -6.94
C THR A 224 10.96 -1.68 -5.57
N GLY A 225 12.28 -1.52 -5.45
CA GLY A 225 13.03 -1.55 -4.21
C GLY A 225 13.91 -0.32 -4.08
N LEU A 226 13.82 0.35 -2.94
CA LEU A 226 14.70 1.44 -2.56
C LEU A 226 15.37 1.08 -1.24
N TYR A 227 16.69 1.17 -1.19
CA TYR A 227 17.46 1.13 0.03
C TYR A 227 17.98 2.52 0.34
N TRP A 228 17.71 3.04 1.54
CA TRP A 228 18.09 4.40 1.89
C TRP A 228 18.51 4.48 3.36
N GLY A 229 19.80 4.73 3.56
CA GLY A 229 20.39 4.94 4.89
C GLY A 229 20.28 3.76 5.85
N GLY A 230 20.10 2.55 5.36
CA GLY A 230 19.81 1.35 6.17
C GLY A 230 18.35 0.92 6.12
N SER A 231 17.43 1.81 5.78
CA SER A 231 16.01 1.50 5.60
C SER A 231 15.73 0.89 4.23
N THR A 232 14.74 0.01 4.15
CA THR A 232 14.29 -0.60 2.89
C THR A 232 12.84 -0.25 2.62
N LEU A 233 12.55 0.18 1.38
CA LEU A 233 11.20 0.43 0.90
C LEU A 233 10.94 -0.48 -0.30
N ILE A 234 9.93 -1.33 -0.21
CA ILE A 234 9.49 -2.22 -1.29
C ILE A 234 8.11 -1.79 -1.74
N GLY A 235 8.01 -1.39 -3.00
CA GLY A 235 6.75 -1.10 -3.68
C GLY A 235 6.24 -2.34 -4.40
N LEU A 236 5.02 -2.76 -4.08
CA LEU A 236 4.32 -3.90 -4.69
C LEU A 236 3.00 -3.42 -5.31
N PRO A 237 2.63 -3.93 -6.49
CA PRO A 237 1.36 -3.60 -7.13
C PRO A 237 0.18 -4.23 -6.41
N GLY A 238 -0.99 -3.61 -6.56
CA GLY A 238 -2.26 -4.17 -6.09
C GLY A 238 -2.48 -4.15 -4.59
N GLU A 239 -3.51 -4.87 -4.18
CA GLU A 239 -4.01 -4.95 -2.81
C GLU A 239 -3.49 -6.21 -2.12
N ILE A 240 -2.26 -6.09 -1.63
CA ILE A 240 -1.54 -7.19 -0.98
C ILE A 240 -2.03 -7.39 0.45
N PHE A 241 -2.13 -8.64 0.90
CA PHE A 241 -2.55 -9.01 2.25
C PHE A 241 -1.45 -8.79 3.29
N ALA A 242 -1.85 -8.52 4.54
CA ALA A 242 -0.92 -8.29 5.65
C ALA A 242 0.07 -9.44 5.87
N GLN A 243 -0.37 -10.69 5.70
CA GLN A 243 0.50 -11.87 5.84
C GLN A 243 1.69 -11.84 4.89
N SER A 244 1.52 -11.34 3.67
CA SER A 244 2.61 -11.21 2.69
C SER A 244 3.64 -10.17 3.12
N ALA A 245 3.21 -9.03 3.69
CA ALA A 245 4.14 -8.05 4.24
C ALA A 245 4.97 -8.62 5.39
N LEU A 246 4.35 -9.38 6.29
CA LEU A 246 5.05 -10.03 7.41
C LEU A 246 6.10 -11.01 6.89
N ARG A 247 5.74 -11.90 5.95
CA ARG A 247 6.69 -12.87 5.36
C ARG A 247 7.82 -12.19 4.60
N LEU A 248 7.53 -11.11 3.89
CA LEU A 248 8.56 -10.35 3.18
C LEU A 248 9.53 -9.67 4.15
N ARG A 249 9.05 -9.03 5.22
CA ARG A 249 9.94 -8.47 6.25
C ARG A 249 10.81 -9.53 6.91
N ASP A 250 10.23 -10.68 7.26
CA ASP A 250 10.99 -11.81 7.81
C ASP A 250 12.06 -12.31 6.84
N SER A 251 11.77 -12.32 5.54
CA SER A 251 12.72 -12.74 4.52
C SER A 251 13.86 -11.73 4.37
N ILE A 252 13.56 -10.43 4.34
CA ILE A 252 14.54 -9.35 4.29
C ILE A 252 15.44 -9.38 5.55
N ALA A 253 14.86 -9.58 6.73
CA ALA A 253 15.62 -9.68 7.98
C ALA A 253 16.57 -10.91 8.01
N ARG A 254 16.14 -12.07 7.51
CA ARG A 254 16.98 -13.27 7.39
C ARG A 254 18.18 -13.07 6.45
N GLU A 255 18.06 -12.21 5.47
CA GLU A 255 19.16 -11.83 4.59
C GLU A 255 20.12 -10.79 5.23
N GLY A 256 19.87 -10.38 6.47
CA GLY A 256 20.67 -9.37 7.16
C GLY A 256 20.51 -7.94 6.62
N ILE A 257 19.44 -7.69 5.84
CA ILE A 257 19.16 -6.38 5.27
C ILE A 257 18.26 -5.64 6.24
N SER A 258 18.59 -4.37 6.56
CA SER A 258 17.78 -3.49 7.42
C SER A 258 17.40 -4.11 8.78
N ALA A 259 18.32 -4.85 9.43
CA ALA A 259 18.03 -5.62 10.64
C ALA A 259 17.45 -4.77 11.79
N GLU A 260 17.86 -3.50 11.90
CA GLU A 260 17.40 -2.56 12.95
C GLU A 260 16.71 -1.32 12.37
N CYS A 261 16.62 -1.22 11.03
CA CYS A 261 16.06 -0.07 10.34
C CYS A 261 14.65 -0.35 9.83
N PRO A 262 13.84 0.69 9.56
CA PRO A 262 12.50 0.51 9.05
C PRO A 262 12.46 -0.23 7.71
N VAL A 263 11.54 -1.20 7.60
CA VAL A 263 11.21 -1.86 6.34
C VAL A 263 9.77 -1.51 5.97
N PHE A 264 9.61 -0.73 4.91
CA PHE A 264 8.32 -0.39 4.33
C PHE A 264 7.95 -1.46 3.30
N VAL A 265 6.78 -2.04 3.42
CA VAL A 265 6.16 -2.83 2.35
C VAL A 265 4.90 -2.08 1.93
N ILE A 266 5.02 -1.40 0.79
CA ILE A 266 4.02 -0.45 0.28
C ILE A 266 3.20 -1.15 -0.79
N ALA A 267 1.89 -1.22 -0.60
CA ALA A 267 0.93 -1.70 -1.58
C ALA A 267 0.52 -0.57 -2.55
N TYR A 268 -0.22 -0.90 -3.59
CA TYR A 268 -0.68 0.03 -4.63
C TYR A 268 0.45 0.77 -5.35
N ALA A 269 1.67 0.29 -5.26
CA ALA A 269 2.81 0.92 -5.91
C ALA A 269 2.89 0.51 -7.38
N ASP A 270 3.16 1.49 -8.24
CA ASP A 270 3.28 1.37 -9.69
C ASP A 270 2.00 0.97 -10.44
N ASP A 271 1.11 0.15 -9.86
CA ASP A 271 -0.21 -0.19 -10.41
C ASP A 271 -1.15 -0.73 -9.32
N ASN A 272 -2.46 -0.72 -9.60
CA ASN A 272 -3.47 -1.36 -8.75
C ASN A 272 -4.39 -2.29 -9.56
N PRO A 273 -3.92 -3.49 -9.92
CA PRO A 273 -4.75 -4.47 -10.61
C PRO A 273 -5.76 -5.19 -9.68
N GLY A 274 -5.87 -4.80 -8.43
CA GLY A 274 -6.78 -5.37 -7.43
C GLY A 274 -6.10 -6.33 -6.46
N TYR A 275 -6.89 -7.21 -5.85
CA TYR A 275 -6.42 -8.08 -4.78
C TYR A 275 -5.51 -9.21 -5.28
N ILE A 276 -4.41 -9.43 -4.57
CA ILE A 276 -3.47 -10.52 -4.82
C ILE A 276 -3.32 -11.35 -3.54
N PRO A 277 -4.26 -12.30 -3.28
CA PRO A 277 -4.27 -13.08 -2.06
C PRO A 277 -3.12 -14.09 -1.98
N PRO A 278 -2.60 -14.40 -0.78
CA PRO A 278 -1.74 -15.56 -0.58
C PRO A 278 -2.44 -16.87 -0.96
N SER A 279 -1.68 -17.87 -1.38
CA SER A 279 -2.20 -19.17 -1.81
C SER A 279 -3.12 -19.83 -0.77
N ALA A 280 -2.82 -19.66 0.51
CA ALA A 280 -3.61 -20.23 1.60
C ALA A 280 -5.04 -19.65 1.72
N GLU A 281 -5.29 -18.45 1.16
CA GLU A 281 -6.60 -17.79 1.24
C GLU A 281 -7.63 -18.34 0.25
N TYR A 282 -7.18 -19.00 -0.83
CA TYR A 282 -8.08 -19.46 -1.90
C TYR A 282 -9.08 -20.53 -1.45
N GLN A 283 -8.74 -21.31 -0.42
CA GLN A 283 -9.67 -22.31 0.16
C GLN A 283 -10.86 -21.67 0.89
N PHE A 284 -10.73 -20.42 1.33
CA PHE A 284 -11.78 -19.70 2.06
C PHE A 284 -12.66 -18.87 1.12
N GLY A 285 -12.25 -18.64 -0.12
CA GLY A 285 -13.01 -17.84 -1.07
C GLY A 285 -13.27 -16.42 -0.57
N GLY A 286 -14.44 -15.89 -0.91
CA GLY A 286 -14.91 -14.58 -0.45
C GLY A 286 -14.53 -13.44 -1.38
N TYR A 287 -14.82 -12.19 -0.95
CA TYR A 287 -14.76 -11.00 -1.79
C TYR A 287 -13.43 -10.83 -2.49
N GLU A 288 -12.33 -10.86 -1.75
CA GLU A 288 -10.99 -10.60 -2.26
C GLU A 288 -10.47 -11.69 -3.22
N VAL A 289 -11.01 -12.91 -3.08
CA VAL A 289 -10.57 -14.09 -3.87
C VAL A 289 -11.49 -14.31 -5.07
N ASP A 290 -12.83 -14.21 -4.88
CA ASP A 290 -13.82 -14.67 -5.86
C ASP A 290 -14.54 -13.53 -6.57
N GLU A 291 -14.55 -12.29 -6.02
CA GLU A 291 -15.49 -11.28 -6.46
C GLU A 291 -14.82 -9.98 -6.92
N ALA A 292 -13.78 -9.53 -6.21
CA ALA A 292 -13.20 -8.20 -6.38
C ALA A 292 -12.64 -7.95 -7.78
N HIS A 293 -12.07 -8.97 -8.43
CA HIS A 293 -11.52 -8.87 -9.79
C HIS A 293 -12.52 -8.31 -10.81
N ARG A 294 -13.82 -8.48 -10.57
CA ARG A 294 -14.90 -7.97 -11.44
C ARG A 294 -14.97 -6.45 -11.44
N PHE A 295 -14.65 -5.81 -10.30
CA PHE A 295 -14.61 -4.34 -10.18
C PHE A 295 -13.40 -3.73 -10.88
N TYR A 296 -12.29 -4.48 -10.96
CA TYR A 296 -11.08 -4.06 -11.67
C TYR A 296 -11.12 -4.37 -13.18
N GLY A 297 -12.22 -4.98 -13.65
CA GLY A 297 -12.39 -5.35 -15.05
C GLY A 297 -11.46 -6.48 -15.51
N LEU A 298 -10.90 -7.24 -14.58
CA LEU A 298 -10.10 -8.42 -14.87
C LEU A 298 -11.01 -9.59 -15.23
N GLY A 299 -10.62 -10.40 -16.21
CA GLY A 299 -11.44 -11.55 -16.64
C GLY A 299 -11.49 -12.71 -15.66
N ALA A 300 -10.56 -12.78 -14.70
CA ALA A 300 -10.49 -13.75 -13.61
C ALA A 300 -9.68 -13.20 -12.44
N THR A 301 -9.64 -13.93 -11.32
CA THR A 301 -8.77 -13.61 -10.18
C THR A 301 -7.32 -14.04 -10.49
N PHE A 302 -6.35 -13.48 -9.77
CA PHE A 302 -4.97 -13.96 -9.86
C PHE A 302 -4.84 -15.41 -9.42
N ALA A 303 -3.88 -16.13 -9.97
CA ALA A 303 -3.63 -17.52 -9.62
C ALA A 303 -2.96 -17.65 -8.23
N PRO A 304 -3.20 -18.74 -7.48
CA PRO A 304 -2.42 -19.05 -6.29
C PRO A 304 -0.91 -19.05 -6.61
N GLY A 305 -0.10 -18.50 -5.72
CA GLY A 305 1.35 -18.31 -5.93
C GLY A 305 1.73 -16.90 -6.37
N SER A 306 0.79 -16.08 -6.84
CA SER A 306 1.07 -14.70 -7.26
C SER A 306 1.61 -13.84 -6.13
N ALA A 307 1.01 -13.89 -4.94
CA ALA A 307 1.49 -13.16 -3.76
C ALA A 307 2.88 -13.64 -3.34
N GLU A 308 3.13 -14.94 -3.35
CA GLU A 308 4.41 -15.53 -2.99
C GLU A 308 5.52 -15.15 -4.00
N ARG A 309 5.19 -14.99 -5.29
CA ARG A 309 6.13 -14.44 -6.29
C ARG A 309 6.48 -13.00 -5.99
N LEU A 310 5.51 -12.16 -5.65
CA LEU A 310 5.75 -10.77 -5.25
C LEU A 310 6.62 -10.69 -4.00
N GLU A 311 6.42 -11.55 -3.00
CA GLU A 311 7.26 -11.65 -1.80
C GLU A 311 8.72 -11.99 -2.15
N GLN A 312 8.93 -12.97 -3.03
CA GLN A 312 10.27 -13.37 -3.49
C GLN A 312 10.96 -12.25 -4.27
N THR A 313 10.22 -11.61 -5.18
CA THR A 313 10.71 -10.47 -5.97
C THR A 313 11.07 -9.30 -5.04
N GLY A 314 10.20 -8.96 -4.08
CA GLY A 314 10.46 -7.92 -3.10
C GLY A 314 11.73 -8.15 -2.28
N CYS A 315 11.97 -9.39 -1.84
CA CYS A 315 13.19 -9.76 -1.14
C CYS A 315 14.45 -9.63 -2.03
N LEU A 316 14.37 -10.03 -3.29
CA LEU A 316 15.45 -9.86 -4.27
C LEU A 316 15.74 -8.37 -4.53
N LEU A 317 14.70 -7.56 -4.68
CA LEU A 317 14.82 -6.12 -4.86
C LEU A 317 15.47 -5.44 -3.66
N ALA A 318 15.14 -5.85 -2.43
CA ALA A 318 15.80 -5.36 -1.22
C ALA A 318 17.32 -5.60 -1.28
N LYS A 319 17.75 -6.82 -1.68
CA LYS A 319 19.18 -7.16 -1.86
C LYS A 319 19.84 -6.30 -2.93
N ASN A 320 19.22 -6.23 -4.09
CA ASN A 320 19.78 -5.50 -5.23
C ASN A 320 19.90 -4.01 -4.93
N ALA A 321 18.91 -3.41 -4.29
CA ALA A 321 18.94 -2.01 -3.87
C ALA A 321 20.05 -1.74 -2.83
N ALA A 322 20.23 -2.63 -1.85
CA ALA A 322 21.31 -2.53 -0.85
C ALA A 322 22.70 -2.63 -1.49
N VAL A 323 22.87 -3.53 -2.47
CA VAL A 323 24.12 -3.66 -3.25
C VAL A 323 24.38 -2.40 -4.04
N ALA A 324 23.38 -1.88 -4.77
CA ALA A 324 23.49 -0.64 -5.53
C ALA A 324 23.87 0.55 -4.62
N ALA A 325 23.26 0.67 -3.45
CA ALA A 325 23.56 1.69 -2.47
C ALA A 325 25.04 1.62 -2.02
N THR A 326 25.55 0.42 -1.71
CA THR A 326 26.95 0.21 -1.33
C THR A 326 27.92 0.62 -2.46
N GLN A 327 27.58 0.32 -3.70
CA GLN A 327 28.39 0.70 -4.88
C GLN A 327 28.41 2.22 -5.06
N ASN A 328 27.25 2.88 -4.92
CA ASN A 328 27.13 4.34 -5.00
C ASN A 328 28.00 5.04 -3.94
N GLN A 329 27.96 4.57 -2.69
CA GLN A 329 28.79 5.09 -1.61
C GLN A 329 30.29 4.99 -1.92
N ARG A 330 30.73 3.82 -2.42
CA ARG A 330 32.15 3.62 -2.79
C ARG A 330 32.58 4.54 -3.92
N ALA A 331 31.74 4.78 -4.91
CA ALA A 331 32.02 5.67 -6.03
C ALA A 331 32.17 7.13 -5.55
N ILE A 332 31.31 7.59 -4.64
CA ILE A 332 31.38 8.92 -4.04
C ILE A 332 32.71 9.10 -3.26
N ASN A 333 33.03 8.14 -2.38
CA ASN A 333 34.25 8.18 -1.57
C ASN A 333 35.53 8.23 -2.43
N ASN A 334 35.61 7.43 -3.49
CA ASN A 334 36.74 7.41 -4.42
C ASN A 334 36.88 8.73 -5.19
N THR A 335 35.80 9.41 -5.50
CA THR A 335 35.80 10.71 -6.19
C THR A 335 36.29 11.82 -5.26
N THR A 336 35.92 11.77 -3.99
CA THR A 336 36.32 12.72 -2.95
C THR A 336 37.83 12.61 -2.66
N ILE A 337 38.35 11.37 -2.55
CA ILE A 337 39.81 11.12 -2.34
C ILE A 337 40.65 11.66 -3.52
N LYS A 338 40.19 11.45 -4.75
CA LYS A 338 40.92 11.97 -5.95
C LYS A 338 40.94 13.49 -6.02
N ARG A 339 39.91 14.19 -5.55
CA ARG A 339 39.88 15.67 -5.49
C ARG A 339 40.74 16.22 -4.36
N GLY A 340 40.87 15.52 -3.24
CA GLY A 340 41.72 15.92 -2.11
C GLY A 340 43.20 15.73 -2.36
N ASN A 341 43.60 14.86 -3.30
CA ASN A 341 45.02 14.63 -3.64
C ASN A 341 45.56 15.53 -4.79
N ASN A 342 44.68 16.33 -5.42
CA ASN A 342 45.06 17.24 -6.52
C ASN A 342 44.94 18.73 -6.14
N GLY A 343 44.85 19.06 -4.86
CA GLY A 343 44.86 20.41 -4.28
C GLY A 343 46.09 20.58 -3.35
#